data_48ec493e5f9d662183df749894f545e2
#
_entry.id   48ec493e5f9d662183df749894f545e2
#
_cell.length_a   1.000
_cell.length_b   1.000
_cell.length_c   1.000
_cell.angle_alpha   90.00
_cell.angle_beta   90.00
_cell.angle_gamma   90.00
#
_symmetry.space_group_name_H-M   'P 1'
#
loop_
_entity.id
_entity.type
_entity.pdbx_description
1 polymer ?
#
loop_
_entity_poly.entity_id
_entity_poly.type
_entity_poly.pdbx_seq_one_letter_code
_entity_poly.pdbx_strand_id
1 'polypeptide(L)'
;RVASRNEPRTQSAVPIVERQWSRMKVKTQSKKVNKAWLNDHVNDTYVKLAHKEGYRARAAYKLKEIDEQLGLIKPGHTVVDLGSTPGAWSQYVRRRLSPTGAAAGQLNGCIIALDVLPMEPVEGVTFLQGDFRESEVLQQLEGALQGRPVDVVVSDMAPNLSGIDSADTARIAHLVELAVDFACQHLKPEGALVVKLFHGSGYGELVALFKSRFKTVKPLKPKASRDKSSETFLVGMGLKPLA
;
A
#
# COMPACT_ATOMS: atom_id res chain seq x y z
N ARG A 1 -55.25 -7.28 39.78
CA ARG A 1 -53.83 -7.69 39.76
C ARG A 1 -53.20 -6.99 38.57
N VAL A 2 -52.30 -6.08 38.90
CA VAL A 2 -51.66 -5.16 37.99
C VAL A 2 -50.50 -5.83 37.28
N ALA A 3 -50.44 -5.73 35.95
CA ALA A 3 -49.28 -6.14 35.15
C ALA A 3 -48.46 -4.88 34.85
N SER A 4 -47.22 -4.87 35.32
CA SER A 4 -46.27 -3.79 35.08
C SER A 4 -45.69 -3.90 33.67
N ARG A 5 -45.79 -2.84 32.89
CA ARG A 5 -45.11 -2.64 31.61
C ARG A 5 -43.68 -2.21 31.89
N ASN A 6 -42.72 -2.97 31.41
CA ASN A 6 -41.33 -2.56 31.28
C ASN A 6 -41.14 -1.81 29.94
N GLU A 7 -40.90 -0.51 30.03
CA GLU A 7 -40.42 0.28 28.89
C GLU A 7 -38.89 0.14 28.77
N PRO A 8 -38.34 0.03 27.55
CA PRO A 8 -36.90 0.02 27.37
C PRO A 8 -36.33 1.46 27.47
N ARG A 9 -35.33 1.61 28.32
CA ARG A 9 -34.55 2.85 28.44
C ARG A 9 -33.83 3.16 27.13
N THR A 10 -34.17 4.28 26.51
CA THR A 10 -33.39 4.91 25.45
C THR A 10 -32.05 5.36 26.01
N GLN A 11 -30.98 4.75 25.54
CA GLN A 11 -29.63 5.24 25.80
C GLN A 11 -29.44 6.55 25.04
N SER A 12 -29.26 7.63 25.77
CA SER A 12 -28.89 8.93 25.23
C SER A 12 -27.52 8.86 24.56
N ALA A 13 -27.47 9.27 23.30
CA ALA A 13 -26.20 9.43 22.55
C ALA A 13 -25.34 10.48 23.26
N VAL A 14 -24.14 10.09 23.68
CA VAL A 14 -23.12 10.99 24.22
C VAL A 14 -22.60 11.84 23.04
N PRO A 15 -22.62 13.19 23.16
CA PRO A 15 -22.10 14.04 22.09
C PRO A 15 -20.59 13.80 21.89
N ILE A 16 -20.21 13.60 20.64
CA ILE A 16 -18.80 13.53 20.23
C ILE A 16 -18.23 14.93 20.42
N VAL A 17 -17.47 15.12 21.49
CA VAL A 17 -16.71 16.35 21.74
C VAL A 17 -15.61 16.41 20.68
N GLU A 18 -15.70 17.35 19.75
CA GLU A 18 -14.61 17.73 18.87
C GLU A 18 -13.43 18.18 19.74
N ARG A 19 -12.48 17.28 19.97
CA ARG A 19 -11.22 17.64 20.61
C ARG A 19 -10.43 18.48 19.59
N GLN A 20 -10.27 19.76 19.87
CA GLN A 20 -9.28 20.60 19.21
C GLN A 20 -7.92 19.93 19.33
N TRP A 21 -7.36 19.49 18.21
CA TRP A 21 -6.04 18.91 18.13
C TRP A 21 -4.99 20.03 18.24
N SER A 22 -4.70 20.47 19.46
CA SER A 22 -3.53 21.29 19.74
C SER A 22 -2.27 20.46 19.48
N ARG A 23 -1.21 21.14 19.02
CA ARG A 23 0.09 20.52 18.70
C ARG A 23 0.56 19.67 19.87
N MET A 24 0.54 18.35 19.72
CA MET A 24 0.89 17.40 20.76
C MET A 24 2.40 17.30 20.95
N LYS A 25 2.89 17.52 22.17
CA LYS A 25 4.26 17.25 22.55
C LYS A 25 4.33 15.83 23.15
N VAL A 26 5.08 14.94 22.53
CA VAL A 26 5.24 13.57 23.02
C VAL A 26 6.32 13.54 24.11
N LYS A 27 5.97 13.01 25.29
CA LYS A 27 6.94 12.69 26.36
C LYS A 27 7.32 11.22 26.21
N THR A 28 8.59 10.92 26.01
CA THR A 28 9.13 9.56 25.98
C THR A 28 10.19 9.40 27.05
N GLN A 29 10.18 8.27 27.75
CA GLN A 29 11.19 7.89 28.74
C GLN A 29 12.35 7.10 28.11
N SER A 30 12.23 6.67 26.84
CA SER A 30 13.27 5.90 26.16
C SER A 30 14.34 6.80 25.55
N LYS A 31 15.61 6.57 25.89
CA LYS A 31 16.78 7.25 25.30
C LYS A 31 17.01 6.88 23.81
N LYS A 32 16.37 5.81 23.31
CA LYS A 32 16.53 5.32 21.92
C LYS A 32 15.58 5.96 20.91
N VAL A 33 14.56 6.69 21.34
CA VAL A 33 13.59 7.30 20.43
C VAL A 33 13.95 8.75 20.14
N ASN A 34 14.14 9.07 18.87
CA ASN A 34 14.35 10.45 18.43
C ASN A 34 13.07 11.27 18.63
N LYS A 35 13.07 12.14 19.66
CA LYS A 35 11.92 12.98 20.02
C LYS A 35 11.47 13.90 18.88
N ALA A 36 12.40 14.40 18.08
CA ALA A 36 12.09 15.25 16.95
C ALA A 36 11.30 14.45 15.89
N TRP A 37 11.79 13.27 15.54
CA TRP A 37 11.08 12.37 14.62
C TRP A 37 9.68 12.00 15.12
N LEU A 38 9.56 11.67 16.41
CA LEU A 38 8.28 11.29 17.00
C LEU A 38 7.28 12.46 16.99
N ASN A 39 7.74 13.69 17.31
CA ASN A 39 6.92 14.89 17.24
C ASN A 39 6.51 15.21 15.80
N ASP A 40 7.41 15.09 14.85
CA ASP A 40 7.11 15.28 13.42
C ASP A 40 6.09 14.24 12.94
N HIS A 41 6.26 12.98 13.35
CA HIS A 41 5.34 11.91 13.00
C HIS A 41 3.93 12.14 13.54
N VAL A 42 3.78 12.45 14.83
CA VAL A 42 2.46 12.67 15.46
C VAL A 42 1.77 13.94 14.92
N ASN A 43 2.55 14.94 14.49
CA ASN A 43 2.01 16.17 13.93
C ASN A 43 1.84 16.12 12.40
N ASP A 44 2.26 15.06 11.74
CA ASP A 44 2.11 14.86 10.31
C ASP A 44 0.62 14.83 9.91
N THR A 45 0.25 15.68 8.97
CA THR A 45 -1.13 15.84 8.51
C THR A 45 -1.72 14.53 7.97
N TYR A 46 -0.91 13.75 7.23
CA TYR A 46 -1.36 12.47 6.68
C TYR A 46 -1.49 11.38 7.73
N VAL A 47 -0.70 11.43 8.82
CA VAL A 47 -0.89 10.52 9.96
C VAL A 47 -2.22 10.79 10.64
N LYS A 48 -2.55 12.06 10.89
CA LYS A 48 -3.84 12.45 11.47
C LYS A 48 -5.02 12.09 10.58
N LEU A 49 -4.86 12.31 9.28
CA LEU A 49 -5.89 11.98 8.30
C LEU A 49 -6.09 10.46 8.20
N ALA A 50 -5.02 9.68 8.18
CA ALA A 50 -5.08 8.22 8.18
C ALA A 50 -5.86 7.70 9.40
N HIS A 51 -5.56 8.23 10.57
CA HIS A 51 -6.28 7.86 11.78
C HIS A 51 -7.77 8.23 11.71
N LYS A 52 -8.10 9.44 11.21
CA LYS A 52 -9.49 9.90 11.03
C LYS A 52 -10.26 9.02 10.05
N GLU A 53 -9.64 8.64 8.94
CA GLU A 53 -10.27 7.83 7.88
C GLU A 53 -10.15 6.32 8.13
N GLY A 54 -9.53 5.88 9.22
CA GLY A 54 -9.39 4.47 9.60
C GLY A 54 -8.35 3.70 8.78
N TYR A 55 -7.38 4.39 8.17
CA TYR A 55 -6.21 3.73 7.57
C TYR A 55 -5.16 3.41 8.63
N ARG A 56 -4.50 2.28 8.46
CA ARG A 56 -3.44 1.80 9.37
C ARG A 56 -2.17 2.64 9.30
N ALA A 57 -1.92 3.29 8.17
CA ALA A 57 -0.75 4.14 7.95
C ALA A 57 -1.01 5.23 6.92
N ARG A 58 -0.23 6.30 7.01
CA ARG A 58 -0.22 7.41 6.05
C ARG A 58 0.12 7.00 4.62
N ALA A 59 0.77 5.85 4.46
CA ALA A 59 1.13 5.30 3.15
C ALA A 59 -0.07 5.10 2.22
N ALA A 60 -1.29 4.93 2.75
CA ALA A 60 -2.52 4.85 1.96
C ALA A 60 -2.66 6.02 0.99
N TYR A 61 -2.28 7.23 1.40
CA TYR A 61 -2.42 8.44 0.58
C TYR A 61 -1.43 8.52 -0.58
N LYS A 62 -0.30 7.82 -0.50
CA LYS A 62 0.64 7.71 -1.62
C LYS A 62 -0.02 6.97 -2.78
N LEU A 63 -0.59 5.79 -2.52
CA LEU A 63 -1.32 5.04 -3.54
C LEU A 63 -2.58 5.75 -4.00
N LYS A 64 -3.33 6.37 -3.06
CA LYS A 64 -4.52 7.14 -3.37
C LYS A 64 -4.23 8.25 -4.39
N GLU A 65 -3.19 9.07 -4.16
CA GLU A 65 -2.82 10.16 -5.07
C GLU A 65 -2.38 9.63 -6.45
N ILE A 66 -1.63 8.53 -6.50
CA ILE A 66 -1.22 7.88 -7.76
C ILE A 66 -2.46 7.37 -8.52
N ASP A 67 -3.35 6.68 -7.83
CA ASP A 67 -4.56 6.11 -8.44
C ASP A 67 -5.54 7.20 -8.90
N GLU A 68 -5.75 8.25 -8.11
CA GLU A 68 -6.60 9.38 -8.52
C GLU A 68 -6.06 10.10 -9.76
N GLN A 69 -4.74 10.18 -9.91
CA GLN A 69 -4.12 10.80 -11.08
C GLN A 69 -4.17 9.94 -12.33
N LEU A 70 -4.08 8.61 -12.19
CA LEU A 70 -3.89 7.69 -13.31
C LEU A 70 -5.10 6.76 -13.56
N GLY A 71 -6.02 6.64 -12.62
CA GLY A 71 -7.21 5.80 -12.73
C GLY A 71 -6.89 4.31 -12.86
N LEU A 72 -5.94 3.80 -12.06
CA LEU A 72 -5.41 2.44 -12.21
C LEU A 72 -6.37 1.38 -11.66
N ILE A 73 -6.99 1.64 -10.50
CA ILE A 73 -7.76 0.65 -9.74
C ILE A 73 -9.25 0.88 -9.96
N LYS A 74 -9.94 -0.15 -10.49
CA LYS A 74 -11.37 -0.09 -10.83
C LYS A 74 -12.09 -1.31 -10.27
N PRO A 75 -13.39 -1.20 -9.95
CA PRO A 75 -14.21 -2.36 -9.62
C PRO A 75 -14.08 -3.48 -10.67
N GLY A 76 -14.00 -4.72 -10.20
CA GLY A 76 -13.75 -5.90 -11.04
C GLY A 76 -12.29 -6.29 -11.19
N HIS A 77 -11.36 -5.44 -10.78
CA HIS A 77 -9.93 -5.69 -10.92
C HIS A 77 -9.42 -6.78 -9.96
N THR A 78 -8.39 -7.48 -10.39
CA THR A 78 -7.49 -8.30 -9.56
C THR A 78 -6.23 -7.49 -9.28
N VAL A 79 -5.96 -7.24 -8.00
CA VAL A 79 -4.84 -6.42 -7.53
C VAL A 79 -3.93 -7.23 -6.62
N VAL A 80 -2.63 -7.13 -6.83
CA VAL A 80 -1.60 -7.75 -5.98
C VAL A 80 -0.83 -6.63 -5.27
N ASP A 81 -0.74 -6.73 -3.93
CA ASP A 81 -0.06 -5.76 -3.05
C ASP A 81 1.18 -6.42 -2.44
N LEU A 82 2.36 -6.04 -2.92
CA LEU A 82 3.65 -6.54 -2.50
C LEU A 82 4.29 -5.60 -1.47
N GLY A 83 4.67 -6.14 -0.31
CA GLY A 83 5.13 -5.33 0.82
C GLY A 83 3.96 -4.65 1.53
N SER A 84 2.89 -5.41 1.79
CA SER A 84 1.59 -4.90 2.18
C SER A 84 1.48 -4.42 3.62
N THR A 85 2.32 -4.92 4.54
CA THR A 85 2.23 -4.59 5.98
C THR A 85 2.51 -3.10 6.23
N PRO A 86 1.70 -2.39 7.02
CA PRO A 86 0.63 -2.86 7.92
C PRO A 86 -0.75 -3.04 7.26
N GLY A 87 -0.89 -2.87 5.94
CA GLY A 87 -2.12 -3.08 5.20
C GLY A 87 -2.82 -1.80 4.70
N ALA A 88 -2.14 -0.66 4.74
CA ALA A 88 -2.73 0.62 4.34
C ALA A 88 -3.09 0.66 2.83
N TRP A 89 -2.25 0.10 1.97
CA TRP A 89 -2.53 0.00 0.54
C TRP A 89 -3.63 -1.01 0.26
N SER A 90 -3.58 -2.17 0.90
CA SER A 90 -4.66 -3.16 0.82
C SER A 90 -6.01 -2.59 1.26
N GLN A 91 -6.06 -1.77 2.33
CA GLN A 91 -7.27 -1.07 2.76
C GLN A 91 -7.79 -0.09 1.68
N TYR A 92 -6.89 0.68 1.06
CA TYR A 92 -7.25 1.60 -0.02
C TYR A 92 -7.82 0.84 -1.21
N VAL A 93 -7.12 -0.20 -1.69
CA VAL A 93 -7.56 -1.05 -2.80
C VAL A 93 -8.93 -1.67 -2.49
N ARG A 94 -9.12 -2.20 -1.29
CA ARG A 94 -10.39 -2.77 -0.85
C ARG A 94 -11.55 -1.78 -0.98
N ARG A 95 -11.35 -0.53 -0.59
CA ARG A 95 -12.36 0.53 -0.74
C ARG A 95 -12.61 0.87 -2.21
N ARG A 96 -11.58 0.87 -3.04
CA ARG A 96 -11.71 1.11 -4.49
C ARG A 96 -12.51 0.00 -5.20
N LEU A 97 -12.39 -1.24 -4.75
CA LEU A 97 -13.12 -2.39 -5.30
C LEU A 97 -14.50 -2.59 -4.65
N SER A 98 -14.83 -1.85 -3.61
CA SER A 98 -16.17 -1.86 -3.02
C SER A 98 -17.13 -1.02 -3.87
N PRO A 99 -18.34 -1.50 -4.17
CA PRO A 99 -19.35 -0.72 -4.87
C PRO A 99 -19.74 0.59 -4.16
N THR A 100 -19.59 0.63 -2.85
CA THR A 100 -19.94 1.78 -1.99
C THR A 100 -18.74 2.50 -1.41
N GLY A 101 -17.50 2.08 -1.74
CA GLY A 101 -16.28 2.61 -1.12
C GLY A 101 -16.07 2.17 0.34
N ALA A 102 -16.78 1.14 0.78
CA ALA A 102 -16.73 0.67 2.16
C ALA A 102 -15.47 -0.15 2.48
N ALA A 103 -15.08 -0.12 3.75
CA ALA A 103 -13.98 -0.93 4.26
C ALA A 103 -14.34 -2.41 4.49
N ALA A 104 -15.63 -2.74 4.45
CA ALA A 104 -16.17 -4.08 4.67
C ALA A 104 -17.41 -4.33 3.80
N GLY A 105 -17.88 -5.56 3.76
CA GLY A 105 -19.05 -5.97 2.98
C GLY A 105 -18.71 -6.32 1.54
N GLN A 106 -19.61 -6.02 0.62
CA GLN A 106 -19.47 -6.44 -0.79
C GLN A 106 -18.17 -5.95 -1.43
N LEU A 107 -17.49 -6.87 -2.12
CA LEU A 107 -16.25 -6.62 -2.85
C LEU A 107 -16.46 -7.04 -4.32
N ASN A 108 -16.13 -6.14 -5.24
CA ASN A 108 -16.11 -6.45 -6.67
C ASN A 108 -14.66 -6.49 -7.15
N GLY A 109 -14.06 -7.67 -7.14
CA GLY A 109 -12.68 -7.91 -7.53
C GLY A 109 -11.96 -8.87 -6.59
N CYS A 110 -10.66 -8.94 -6.74
CA CYS A 110 -9.79 -9.82 -5.96
C CYS A 110 -8.56 -9.04 -5.48
N ILE A 111 -8.18 -9.22 -4.22
CA ILE A 111 -6.99 -8.59 -3.63
C ILE A 111 -6.15 -9.67 -2.98
N ILE A 112 -4.90 -9.77 -3.41
CA ILE A 112 -3.91 -10.65 -2.79
C ILE A 112 -2.77 -9.77 -2.29
N ALA A 113 -2.46 -9.90 -1.02
CA ALA A 113 -1.40 -9.15 -0.34
C ALA A 113 -0.31 -10.09 0.14
N LEU A 114 0.94 -9.65 0.08
CA LEU A 114 2.10 -10.42 0.51
C LEU A 114 3.10 -9.52 1.25
N ASP A 115 3.61 -10.02 2.37
CA ASP A 115 4.71 -9.39 3.11
C ASP A 115 5.51 -10.43 3.90
N VAL A 116 6.76 -10.15 4.18
CA VAL A 116 7.59 -10.94 5.12
C VAL A 116 7.13 -10.79 6.55
N LEU A 117 6.56 -9.64 6.89
CA LEU A 117 6.03 -9.32 8.22
C LEU A 117 4.57 -9.79 8.33
N PRO A 118 4.13 -10.16 9.54
CA PRO A 118 2.71 -10.43 9.75
C PRO A 118 1.87 -9.18 9.55
N MET A 119 0.64 -9.37 9.08
CA MET A 119 -0.31 -8.30 8.88
C MET A 119 -1.65 -8.66 9.53
N GLU A 120 -2.22 -7.73 10.28
CA GLU A 120 -3.59 -7.88 10.77
C GLU A 120 -4.56 -8.02 9.59
N PRO A 121 -5.56 -8.92 9.66
CA PRO A 121 -6.48 -9.14 8.56
C PRO A 121 -7.16 -7.87 8.07
N VAL A 122 -7.25 -7.74 6.73
CA VAL A 122 -8.12 -6.77 6.06
C VAL A 122 -9.24 -7.56 5.39
N GLU A 123 -10.48 -7.22 5.69
CA GLU A 123 -11.63 -7.94 5.13
C GLU A 123 -11.61 -7.93 3.60
N GLY A 124 -11.81 -9.09 3.00
CA GLY A 124 -11.79 -9.27 1.55
C GLY A 124 -10.41 -9.33 0.92
N VAL A 125 -9.35 -9.29 1.72
CA VAL A 125 -7.96 -9.42 1.27
C VAL A 125 -7.41 -10.78 1.63
N THR A 126 -6.89 -11.52 0.66
CA THR A 126 -6.12 -12.75 0.90
C THR A 126 -4.68 -12.35 1.20
N PHE A 127 -4.23 -12.62 2.43
CA PHE A 127 -2.87 -12.30 2.85
C PHE A 127 -2.00 -13.56 2.88
N LEU A 128 -0.82 -13.45 2.29
CA LEU A 128 0.25 -14.44 2.33
C LEU A 128 1.45 -13.87 3.07
N GLN A 129 1.94 -14.57 4.09
CA GLN A 129 3.17 -14.18 4.76
C GLN A 129 4.33 -14.95 4.18
N GLY A 130 5.33 -14.25 3.66
CA GLY A 130 6.53 -14.86 3.11
C GLY A 130 7.43 -13.85 2.40
N ASP A 131 8.61 -14.31 2.06
CA ASP A 131 9.58 -13.53 1.30
C ASP A 131 9.33 -13.70 -0.20
N PHE A 132 9.03 -12.62 -0.89
CA PHE A 132 8.77 -12.61 -2.34
C PHE A 132 9.96 -13.11 -3.18
N ARG A 133 11.17 -13.15 -2.59
CA ARG A 133 12.38 -13.71 -3.23
C ARG A 133 12.41 -15.23 -3.25
N GLU A 134 11.57 -15.89 -2.47
CA GLU A 134 11.51 -17.34 -2.34
C GLU A 134 10.53 -17.94 -3.35
N SER A 135 10.98 -18.97 -4.08
CA SER A 135 10.18 -19.63 -5.13
C SER A 135 8.90 -20.26 -4.59
N GLU A 136 8.93 -20.81 -3.39
CA GLU A 136 7.75 -21.41 -2.73
C GLU A 136 6.68 -20.36 -2.42
N VAL A 137 7.09 -19.15 -2.02
CA VAL A 137 6.18 -18.03 -1.74
C VAL A 137 5.59 -17.50 -3.05
N LEU A 138 6.39 -17.41 -4.11
CA LEU A 138 5.90 -17.05 -5.44
C LEU A 138 4.86 -18.05 -5.95
N GLN A 139 5.10 -19.36 -5.79
CA GLN A 139 4.13 -20.41 -6.14
C GLN A 139 2.83 -20.29 -5.33
N GLN A 140 2.91 -19.96 -4.04
CA GLN A 140 1.72 -19.70 -3.22
C GLN A 140 0.93 -18.50 -3.73
N LEU A 141 1.61 -17.44 -4.11
CA LEU A 141 1.00 -16.25 -4.69
C LEU A 141 0.30 -16.58 -6.02
N GLU A 142 0.96 -17.32 -6.90
CA GLU A 142 0.38 -17.80 -8.16
C GLU A 142 -0.81 -18.72 -7.92
N GLY A 143 -0.72 -19.62 -6.94
CA GLY A 143 -1.83 -20.48 -6.51
C GLY A 143 -3.03 -19.69 -6.01
N ALA A 144 -2.80 -18.62 -5.25
CA ALA A 144 -3.86 -17.74 -4.75
C ALA A 144 -4.55 -16.95 -5.88
N LEU A 145 -3.86 -16.66 -6.97
CA LEU A 145 -4.45 -16.06 -8.17
C LEU A 145 -5.45 -16.99 -8.87
N GLN A 146 -5.30 -18.31 -8.74
CA GLN A 146 -6.20 -19.30 -9.36
C GLN A 146 -6.36 -19.08 -10.88
N GLY A 147 -5.27 -18.74 -11.57
CA GLY A 147 -5.27 -18.45 -13.00
C GLY A 147 -5.90 -17.11 -13.40
N ARG A 148 -6.32 -16.27 -12.43
CA ARG A 148 -6.84 -14.94 -12.75
C ARG A 148 -5.71 -14.04 -13.27
N PRO A 149 -5.88 -13.38 -14.42
CA PRO A 149 -4.94 -12.36 -14.84
C PRO A 149 -5.03 -11.14 -13.92
N VAL A 150 -3.90 -10.49 -13.68
CA VAL A 150 -3.78 -9.35 -12.77
C VAL A 150 -4.00 -8.05 -13.54
N ASP A 151 -4.77 -7.13 -12.97
CA ASP A 151 -4.98 -5.80 -13.52
C ASP A 151 -3.92 -4.80 -13.03
N VAL A 152 -3.59 -4.87 -11.74
CA VAL A 152 -2.62 -3.95 -11.11
C VAL A 152 -1.76 -4.70 -10.11
N VAL A 153 -0.45 -4.49 -10.21
CA VAL A 153 0.52 -4.85 -9.17
C VAL A 153 1.01 -3.57 -8.51
N VAL A 154 0.93 -3.49 -7.20
CA VAL A 154 1.47 -2.38 -6.42
C VAL A 154 2.55 -2.91 -5.47
N SER A 155 3.65 -2.19 -5.34
CA SER A 155 4.77 -2.59 -4.50
C SER A 155 5.32 -1.42 -3.70
N ASP A 156 5.17 -1.51 -2.38
CA ASP A 156 5.82 -0.63 -1.41
C ASP A 156 6.98 -1.35 -0.68
N MET A 157 7.49 -2.43 -1.29
CA MET A 157 8.61 -3.19 -0.74
C MET A 157 9.85 -2.30 -0.57
N ALA A 158 10.53 -2.46 0.55
CA ALA A 158 11.83 -1.87 0.81
C ALA A 158 12.71 -2.90 1.51
N PRO A 159 13.97 -3.07 1.09
CA PRO A 159 14.90 -3.92 1.81
C PRO A 159 15.29 -3.26 3.12
N ASN A 160 15.80 -4.06 4.07
CA ASN A 160 16.51 -3.52 5.21
C ASN A 160 17.79 -2.86 4.71
N LEU A 161 17.86 -1.53 4.86
CA LEU A 161 19.02 -0.76 4.44
C LEU A 161 20.18 -0.99 5.42
N SER A 162 21.34 -1.27 4.86
CA SER A 162 22.58 -1.50 5.64
C SER A 162 23.35 -0.21 5.90
N GLY A 163 23.02 0.86 5.17
CA GLY A 163 23.76 2.12 5.13
C GLY A 163 24.98 2.08 4.20
N ILE A 164 25.16 0.99 3.45
CA ILE A 164 26.18 0.87 2.40
C ILE A 164 25.51 1.07 1.04
N ASP A 165 25.72 2.22 0.42
CA ASP A 165 24.99 2.66 -0.77
C ASP A 165 24.96 1.62 -1.90
N SER A 166 26.08 1.00 -2.21
CA SER A 166 26.15 0.00 -3.30
C SER A 166 25.34 -1.27 -3.00
N ALA A 167 25.41 -1.75 -1.75
CA ALA A 167 24.66 -2.93 -1.31
C ALA A 167 23.16 -2.64 -1.24
N ASP A 168 22.79 -1.48 -0.76
CA ASP A 168 21.40 -1.06 -0.63
C ASP A 168 20.78 -0.82 -2.01
N THR A 169 21.51 -0.20 -2.94
CA THR A 169 21.12 -0.04 -4.35
C THR A 169 20.84 -1.37 -5.00
N ALA A 170 21.75 -2.35 -4.85
CA ALA A 170 21.58 -3.69 -5.42
C ALA A 170 20.36 -4.43 -4.85
N ARG A 171 20.08 -4.30 -3.55
CA ARG A 171 18.90 -4.91 -2.90
C ARG A 171 17.60 -4.30 -3.41
N ILE A 172 17.56 -2.96 -3.56
CA ILE A 172 16.40 -2.25 -4.11
C ILE A 172 16.17 -2.69 -5.56
N ALA A 173 17.22 -2.70 -6.38
CA ALA A 173 17.13 -3.11 -7.77
C ALA A 173 16.59 -4.53 -7.90
N HIS A 174 17.10 -5.46 -7.10
CA HIS A 174 16.65 -6.86 -7.13
C HIS A 174 15.15 -7.00 -6.82
N LEU A 175 14.62 -6.29 -5.80
CA LEU A 175 13.19 -6.33 -5.49
C LEU A 175 12.33 -5.74 -6.62
N VAL A 176 12.80 -4.67 -7.25
CA VAL A 176 12.12 -4.04 -8.39
C VAL A 176 12.12 -4.98 -9.60
N GLU A 177 13.24 -5.62 -9.92
CA GLU A 177 13.37 -6.59 -11.00
C GLU A 177 12.40 -7.76 -10.81
N LEU A 178 12.33 -8.32 -9.60
CA LEU A 178 11.37 -9.38 -9.27
C LEU A 178 9.91 -8.92 -9.45
N ALA A 179 9.59 -7.70 -9.04
CA ALA A 179 8.24 -7.15 -9.23
C ALA A 179 7.91 -6.95 -10.72
N VAL A 180 8.89 -6.50 -11.53
CA VAL A 180 8.73 -6.36 -12.98
C VAL A 180 8.55 -7.73 -13.63
N ASP A 181 9.34 -8.74 -13.26
CA ASP A 181 9.24 -10.09 -13.81
C ASP A 181 7.87 -10.71 -13.49
N PHE A 182 7.43 -10.60 -12.24
CA PHE A 182 6.09 -11.03 -11.83
C PHE A 182 4.98 -10.32 -12.63
N ALA A 183 5.09 -9.00 -12.77
CA ALA A 183 4.13 -8.20 -13.53
C ALA A 183 4.09 -8.62 -15.01
N CYS A 184 5.24 -8.85 -15.64
CA CYS A 184 5.31 -9.29 -17.03
C CYS A 184 4.67 -10.66 -17.26
N GLN A 185 4.68 -11.54 -16.26
CA GLN A 185 4.09 -12.88 -16.35
C GLN A 185 2.59 -12.89 -16.10
N HIS A 186 2.08 -12.00 -15.22
CA HIS A 186 0.72 -12.11 -14.68
C HIS A 186 -0.20 -10.94 -15.05
N LEU A 187 0.33 -9.79 -15.45
CA LEU A 187 -0.50 -8.65 -15.85
C LEU A 187 -1.25 -8.92 -17.17
N LYS A 188 -2.48 -8.41 -17.22
CA LYS A 188 -3.18 -8.20 -18.48
C LYS A 188 -2.37 -7.26 -19.39
N PRO A 189 -2.58 -7.31 -20.74
CA PRO A 189 -1.88 -6.41 -21.66
C PRO A 189 -1.98 -4.93 -21.30
N GLU A 190 -3.13 -4.47 -20.78
CA GLU A 190 -3.37 -3.09 -20.34
C GLU A 190 -3.02 -2.85 -18.87
N GLY A 191 -2.55 -3.87 -18.15
CA GLY A 191 -2.26 -3.82 -16.72
C GLY A 191 -1.20 -2.80 -16.35
N ALA A 192 -1.11 -2.52 -15.06
CA ALA A 192 -0.18 -1.54 -14.51
C ALA A 192 0.65 -2.11 -13.35
N LEU A 193 1.88 -1.62 -13.24
CA LEU A 193 2.78 -1.87 -12.13
C LEU A 193 3.17 -0.54 -11.47
N VAL A 194 2.96 -0.44 -10.16
CA VAL A 194 3.40 0.68 -9.33
C VAL A 194 4.49 0.19 -8.39
N VAL A 195 5.68 0.79 -8.43
CA VAL A 195 6.80 0.39 -7.57
C VAL A 195 7.41 1.59 -6.90
N LYS A 196 7.68 1.47 -5.60
CA LYS A 196 8.50 2.43 -4.87
C LYS A 196 9.96 2.31 -5.28
N LEU A 197 10.58 3.45 -5.55
CA LEU A 197 12.00 3.61 -5.83
C LEU A 197 12.60 4.73 -4.96
N PHE A 198 13.91 4.81 -5.00
CA PHE A 198 14.65 5.94 -4.43
C PHE A 198 15.52 6.59 -5.50
N HIS A 199 15.51 7.92 -5.56
CA HIS A 199 16.46 8.64 -6.40
C HIS A 199 17.88 8.38 -5.93
N GLY A 200 18.79 8.16 -6.84
CA GLY A 200 20.19 7.88 -6.58
C GLY A 200 20.79 6.91 -7.58
N SER A 201 21.84 6.21 -7.17
CA SER A 201 22.51 5.20 -7.98
C SER A 201 21.54 4.09 -8.40
N GLY A 202 21.59 3.65 -9.66
CA GLY A 202 20.71 2.61 -10.20
C GLY A 202 19.30 3.07 -10.63
N TYR A 203 18.90 4.30 -10.35
CA TYR A 203 17.57 4.79 -10.72
C TYR A 203 17.36 4.79 -12.25
N GLY A 204 18.36 5.24 -13.01
CA GLY A 204 18.29 5.29 -14.48
C GLY A 204 18.10 3.93 -15.11
N GLU A 205 18.78 2.90 -14.60
CA GLU A 205 18.71 1.52 -15.06
C GLU A 205 17.31 0.93 -14.81
N LEU A 206 16.70 1.23 -13.65
CA LEU A 206 15.36 0.78 -13.34
C LEU A 206 14.30 1.48 -14.22
N VAL A 207 14.47 2.77 -14.50
CA VAL A 207 13.62 3.48 -15.47
C VAL A 207 13.77 2.87 -16.86
N ALA A 208 14.98 2.53 -17.29
CA ALA A 208 15.22 1.85 -18.57
C ALA A 208 14.55 0.46 -18.62
N LEU A 209 14.63 -0.31 -17.52
CA LEU A 209 13.94 -1.59 -17.40
C LEU A 209 12.43 -1.42 -17.60
N PHE A 210 11.80 -0.47 -16.90
CA PHE A 210 10.37 -0.19 -17.08
C PHE A 210 10.03 0.19 -18.52
N LYS A 211 10.82 1.07 -19.15
CA LYS A 211 10.63 1.49 -20.54
C LYS A 211 10.79 0.33 -21.53
N SER A 212 11.57 -0.69 -21.19
CA SER A 212 11.69 -1.87 -22.04
C SER A 212 10.46 -2.79 -21.96
N ARG A 213 9.70 -2.74 -20.88
CA ARG A 213 8.55 -3.64 -20.59
C ARG A 213 7.19 -2.99 -20.74
N PHE A 214 7.08 -1.69 -20.53
CA PHE A 214 5.80 -0.97 -20.53
C PHE A 214 5.74 0.08 -21.64
N LYS A 215 4.54 0.26 -22.20
CA LYS A 215 4.27 1.26 -23.24
C LYS A 215 4.35 2.68 -22.70
N THR A 216 3.88 2.89 -21.48
CA THR A 216 3.93 4.18 -20.77
C THR A 216 4.61 4.00 -19.43
N VAL A 217 5.55 4.88 -19.12
CA VAL A 217 6.28 4.89 -17.83
C VAL A 217 6.22 6.30 -17.26
N LYS A 218 5.70 6.43 -16.04
CA LYS A 218 5.56 7.73 -15.36
C LYS A 218 6.23 7.66 -13.99
N PRO A 219 7.23 8.52 -13.72
CA PRO A 219 7.70 8.76 -12.37
C PRO A 219 6.74 9.72 -11.65
N LEU A 220 6.38 9.40 -10.41
CA LEU A 220 5.47 10.21 -9.60
C LEU A 220 6.02 10.35 -8.19
N LYS A 221 5.95 11.56 -7.65
CA LYS A 221 6.20 11.84 -6.24
C LYS A 221 4.93 12.36 -5.60
N PRO A 222 4.13 11.51 -4.92
CA PRO A 222 2.92 11.94 -4.23
C PRO A 222 3.24 13.00 -3.18
N LYS A 223 2.32 13.94 -2.96
CA LYS A 223 2.43 14.93 -1.86
C LYS A 223 2.48 14.25 -0.49
N ALA A 224 1.88 13.07 -0.38
CA ALA A 224 1.97 12.24 0.81
C ALA A 224 3.38 11.67 1.06
N SER A 225 4.29 11.65 0.07
CA SER A 225 5.71 11.39 0.31
C SER A 225 6.33 12.57 1.05
N ARG A 226 7.25 12.30 1.99
CA ARG A 226 7.94 13.36 2.72
C ARG A 226 8.91 14.09 1.79
N ASP A 227 8.95 15.42 1.85
CA ASP A 227 9.82 16.25 0.98
C ASP A 227 11.30 15.89 1.11
N LYS A 228 11.74 15.54 2.33
CA LYS A 228 13.12 15.15 2.62
C LYS A 228 13.48 13.73 2.17
N SER A 229 12.50 12.93 1.76
CA SER A 229 12.74 11.55 1.30
C SER A 229 13.11 11.55 -0.18
N SER A 230 14.12 10.77 -0.56
CA SER A 230 14.44 10.47 -1.97
C SER A 230 13.44 9.50 -2.61
N GLU A 231 12.42 9.07 -1.88
CA GLU A 231 11.36 8.17 -2.35
C GLU A 231 10.60 8.77 -3.53
N THR A 232 10.39 7.96 -4.53
CA THR A 232 9.51 8.23 -5.68
C THR A 232 8.80 6.93 -6.07
N PHE A 233 7.80 7.02 -6.93
CA PHE A 233 7.12 5.86 -7.48
C PHE A 233 7.27 5.84 -8.98
N LEU A 234 7.54 4.67 -9.54
CA LEU A 234 7.56 4.45 -10.97
C LEU A 234 6.32 3.64 -11.36
N VAL A 235 5.56 4.15 -12.32
CA VAL A 235 4.35 3.48 -12.81
C VAL A 235 4.55 3.08 -14.26
N GLY A 236 4.51 1.77 -14.50
CA GLY A 236 4.48 1.20 -15.85
C GLY A 236 3.05 0.82 -16.22
N MET A 237 2.59 1.22 -17.39
CA MET A 237 1.23 0.95 -17.88
C MET A 237 1.28 0.37 -19.29
N GLY A 238 0.51 -0.70 -19.49
CA GLY A 238 0.43 -1.44 -20.74
C GLY A 238 1.70 -2.22 -21.03
N LEU A 239 1.63 -3.54 -21.05
CA LEU A 239 2.78 -4.40 -21.42
C LEU A 239 3.13 -4.23 -22.88
N LYS A 240 4.44 -4.16 -23.18
CA LYS A 240 4.94 -4.33 -24.52
C LYS A 240 4.93 -5.82 -24.88
N PRO A 241 4.66 -6.20 -26.13
CA PRO A 241 4.88 -7.56 -26.59
C PRO A 241 6.33 -7.98 -26.32
N LEU A 242 6.51 -9.21 -25.90
CA LEU A 242 7.86 -9.81 -25.86
C LEU A 242 8.38 -9.86 -27.30
N ALA A 243 9.56 -9.29 -27.52
CA ALA A 243 10.24 -9.35 -28.81
C ALA A 243 10.72 -10.78 -29.12
#